data_9195263e842e3861223f6187431dd435
#
_entry.id   9195263e842e3861223f6187431dd435
#
_cell.length_a   1.000
_cell.length_b   1.000
_cell.length_c   1.000
_cell.angle_alpha   90.00
_cell.angle_beta   90.00
_cell.angle_gamma   90.00
#
_symmetry.space_group_name_H-M   'P 1'
#
loop_
_entity.id
_entity.type
_entity.pdbx_description
1 polymer ?
#
loop_
_entity_poly.entity_id
_entity_poly.type
_entity_poly.pdbx_seq_one_letter_code
_entity_poly.pdbx_strand_id
1 'polypeptide(L)'
;MALMERVSTLLRANLNGLVDRAEDPEQLLKQVILDRENQLMQVKTQVAISIADLHLLERRAAETALKADDWMTKARLAAEKSQDDLARVGIERSLESKKLSRNFQQQIADQKAQADTLRTACLSLEGKFVETRTKAELLLATHRRAKVTGEAAKAQLGLQGGATANAWDRMNRKVQQAEALGQATPERAGQDIESRFAALEKVDEVDRLLAELKERRTS
;
A
#
# COMPACT_ATOMS: atom_id res chain seq x y z
N MET A 1 5.35 6.01 -18.26
CA MET A 1 4.05 6.45 -18.82
C MET A 1 2.97 5.40 -18.57
N ALA A 2 3.13 4.14 -18.97
CA ALA A 2 2.07 3.12 -18.84
C ALA A 2 1.53 2.86 -17.41
N LEU A 3 2.32 3.05 -16.37
CA LEU A 3 1.93 2.78 -14.99
C LEU A 3 1.00 3.86 -14.43
N MET A 4 1.31 5.14 -14.70
CA MET A 4 0.45 6.27 -14.30
C MET A 4 -0.88 6.28 -15.05
N GLU A 5 -0.87 5.82 -16.28
CA GLU A 5 -2.07 5.69 -17.11
C GLU A 5 -2.99 4.57 -16.58
N ARG A 6 -2.43 3.43 -16.17
CA ARG A 6 -3.16 2.35 -15.48
C ARG A 6 -3.75 2.82 -14.14
N VAL A 7 -2.97 3.54 -13.32
CA VAL A 7 -3.45 4.14 -12.06
C VAL A 7 -4.64 5.09 -12.34
N SER A 8 -4.56 5.94 -13.36
CA SER A 8 -5.62 6.86 -13.73
C SER A 8 -6.90 6.15 -14.18
N THR A 9 -6.78 5.06 -14.95
CA THR A 9 -7.91 4.26 -15.41
C THR A 9 -8.61 3.56 -14.24
N LEU A 10 -7.84 3.07 -13.27
CA LEU A 10 -8.35 2.45 -12.04
C LEU A 10 -9.22 3.39 -11.19
N LEU A 11 -8.94 4.69 -11.26
CA LEU A 11 -9.64 5.71 -10.48
C LEU A 11 -11.03 6.07 -11.03
N ARG A 12 -11.35 5.73 -12.28
CA ARG A 12 -12.54 6.21 -13.01
C ARG A 12 -13.71 5.22 -13.08
N ALA A 13 -13.56 3.97 -12.68
CA ALA A 13 -14.63 2.97 -12.80
C ALA A 13 -15.79 3.27 -11.84
N ASN A 14 -16.97 3.48 -12.39
CA ASN A 14 -18.20 3.73 -11.65
C ASN A 14 -18.87 2.39 -11.28
N LEU A 15 -18.80 2.01 -9.99
CA LEU A 15 -19.34 0.74 -9.49
C LEU A 15 -20.87 0.64 -9.59
N ASN A 16 -21.59 1.76 -9.42
CA ASN A 16 -23.05 1.76 -9.42
C ASN A 16 -23.62 1.31 -10.77
N GLY A 17 -23.07 1.83 -11.89
CA GLY A 17 -23.53 1.44 -13.23
C GLY A 17 -23.18 0.01 -13.63
N LEU A 18 -22.23 -0.64 -12.95
CA LEU A 18 -21.89 -2.04 -13.14
C LEU A 18 -22.88 -2.96 -12.40
N VAL A 19 -23.27 -2.58 -11.18
CA VAL A 19 -24.20 -3.35 -10.34
C VAL A 19 -25.60 -3.41 -10.93
N ASP A 20 -26.09 -2.29 -11.49
CA ASP A 20 -27.43 -2.18 -12.06
C ASP A 20 -27.64 -3.06 -13.31
N ARG A 21 -26.57 -3.48 -13.98
CA ARG A 21 -26.62 -4.28 -15.22
C ARG A 21 -26.20 -5.74 -15.04
N ALA A 22 -25.79 -6.14 -13.84
CA ALA A 22 -25.27 -7.47 -13.59
C ALA A 22 -26.37 -8.46 -13.24
N GLU A 23 -26.31 -9.67 -13.81
CA GLU A 23 -27.18 -10.78 -13.42
C GLU A 23 -26.88 -11.25 -11.98
N ASP A 24 -25.60 -11.22 -11.58
CA ASP A 24 -25.16 -11.49 -10.20
C ASP A 24 -24.25 -10.35 -9.68
N PRO A 25 -24.84 -9.32 -9.05
CA PRO A 25 -24.10 -8.19 -8.50
C PRO A 25 -23.10 -8.58 -7.40
N GLU A 26 -23.38 -9.65 -6.66
CA GLU A 26 -22.52 -10.09 -5.57
C GLU A 26 -21.20 -10.68 -6.10
N GLN A 27 -21.26 -11.55 -7.11
CA GLN A 27 -20.06 -12.10 -7.74
C GLN A 27 -19.25 -11.01 -8.45
N LEU A 28 -19.93 -10.12 -9.18
CA LEU A 28 -19.28 -9.03 -9.87
C LEU A 28 -18.48 -8.11 -8.91
N LEU A 29 -19.10 -7.69 -7.80
CA LEU A 29 -18.44 -6.83 -6.83
C LEU A 29 -17.25 -7.51 -6.16
N LYS A 30 -17.35 -8.79 -5.81
CA LYS A 30 -16.23 -9.58 -5.29
C LYS A 30 -15.08 -9.65 -6.29
N GLN A 31 -15.39 -9.90 -7.55
CA GLN A 31 -14.38 -9.96 -8.61
C GLN A 31 -13.68 -8.59 -8.78
N VAL A 32 -14.43 -7.49 -8.81
CA VAL A 32 -13.89 -6.14 -8.92
C VAL A 32 -12.97 -5.81 -7.74
N ILE A 33 -13.33 -6.19 -6.51
CA ILE A 33 -12.47 -6.00 -5.33
C ILE A 33 -11.17 -6.77 -5.49
N LEU A 34 -11.25 -8.06 -5.86
CA LEU A 34 -10.09 -8.92 -6.06
C LEU A 34 -9.14 -8.38 -7.14
N ASP A 35 -9.69 -7.96 -8.28
CA ASP A 35 -8.92 -7.39 -9.38
C ASP A 35 -8.19 -6.11 -8.95
N ARG A 36 -8.85 -5.25 -8.16
CA ARG A 36 -8.25 -4.03 -7.61
C ARG A 36 -7.16 -4.32 -6.60
N GLU A 37 -7.35 -5.31 -5.75
CA GLU A 37 -6.34 -5.75 -4.78
C GLU A 37 -5.08 -6.27 -5.49
N ASN A 38 -5.25 -7.10 -6.51
CA ASN A 38 -4.15 -7.60 -7.33
C ASN A 38 -3.39 -6.47 -8.04
N GLN A 39 -4.12 -5.48 -8.57
CA GLN A 39 -3.52 -4.31 -9.22
C GLN A 39 -2.74 -3.44 -8.23
N LEU A 40 -3.28 -3.22 -7.03
CA LEU A 40 -2.59 -2.51 -5.97
C LEU A 40 -1.29 -3.22 -5.56
N MET A 41 -1.34 -4.57 -5.45
CA MET A 41 -0.17 -5.39 -5.15
C MET A 41 0.91 -5.23 -6.24
N GLN A 42 0.53 -5.22 -7.52
CA GLN A 42 1.47 -4.98 -8.62
C GLN A 42 2.13 -3.61 -8.54
N VAL A 43 1.36 -2.55 -8.22
CA VAL A 43 1.90 -1.20 -8.04
C VAL A 43 2.87 -1.15 -6.86
N LYS A 44 2.52 -1.75 -5.72
CA LYS A 44 3.41 -1.86 -4.54
C LYS A 44 4.72 -2.56 -4.87
N THR A 45 4.65 -3.66 -5.60
CA THR A 45 5.84 -4.39 -6.06
C THR A 45 6.73 -3.50 -6.94
N GLN A 46 6.13 -2.75 -7.86
CA GLN A 46 6.89 -1.85 -8.72
C GLN A 46 7.55 -0.69 -7.96
N VAL A 47 6.87 -0.14 -6.95
CA VAL A 47 7.46 0.86 -6.04
C VAL A 47 8.65 0.26 -5.28
N ALA A 48 8.52 -0.96 -4.77
CA ALA A 48 9.62 -1.63 -4.07
C ALA A 48 10.84 -1.88 -4.98
N ILE A 49 10.61 -2.28 -6.22
CA ILE A 49 11.68 -2.43 -7.23
C ILE A 49 12.36 -1.09 -7.49
N SER A 50 11.60 -0.01 -7.69
CA SER A 50 12.14 1.32 -7.93
C SER A 50 13.01 1.83 -6.77
N ILE A 51 12.64 1.53 -5.53
CA ILE A 51 13.44 1.84 -4.33
C ILE A 51 14.71 0.98 -4.27
N ALA A 52 14.62 -0.30 -4.60
CA ALA A 52 15.79 -1.19 -4.64
C ALA A 52 16.81 -0.73 -5.71
N ASP A 53 16.34 -0.32 -6.88
CA ASP A 53 17.18 0.24 -7.95
C ASP A 53 17.89 1.53 -7.50
N LEU A 54 17.17 2.41 -6.76
CA LEU A 54 17.75 3.61 -6.18
C LEU A 54 18.90 3.26 -5.24
N HIS A 55 18.73 2.33 -4.30
CA HIS A 55 19.81 1.90 -3.41
C HIS A 55 20.99 1.26 -4.14
N LEU A 56 20.74 0.56 -5.24
CA LEU A 56 21.81 0.01 -6.07
C LEU A 56 22.64 1.13 -6.72
N LEU A 57 21.98 2.17 -7.23
CA LEU A 57 22.67 3.34 -7.81
C LEU A 57 23.48 4.10 -6.75
N GLU A 58 22.92 4.29 -5.54
CA GLU A 58 23.62 4.93 -4.42
C GLU A 58 24.90 4.17 -4.06
N ARG A 59 24.84 2.84 -3.99
CA ARG A 59 26.01 1.99 -3.73
C ARG A 59 27.05 2.16 -4.82
N ARG A 60 26.66 2.10 -6.10
CA ARG A 60 27.56 2.28 -7.24
C ARG A 60 28.23 3.66 -7.24
N ALA A 61 27.49 4.72 -6.91
CA ALA A 61 28.03 6.06 -6.77
C ALA A 61 29.10 6.13 -5.69
N ALA A 62 28.84 5.55 -4.50
CA ALA A 62 29.79 5.50 -3.39
C ALA A 62 31.04 4.69 -3.73
N GLU A 63 30.89 3.49 -4.31
CA GLU A 63 32.02 2.65 -4.74
C GLU A 63 32.90 3.38 -5.78
N THR A 64 32.28 4.11 -6.70
CA THR A 64 32.99 4.84 -7.74
C THR A 64 33.72 6.07 -7.16
N ALA A 65 33.12 6.74 -6.17
CA ALA A 65 33.78 7.84 -5.45
C ALA A 65 35.02 7.34 -4.68
N LEU A 66 34.91 6.21 -3.97
CA LEU A 66 36.06 5.60 -3.27
C LEU A 66 37.17 5.21 -4.27
N LYS A 67 36.85 4.65 -5.43
CA LYS A 67 37.84 4.37 -6.47
C LYS A 67 38.56 5.62 -6.96
N ALA A 68 37.84 6.74 -7.07
CA ALA A 68 38.45 8.01 -7.46
C ALA A 68 39.48 8.50 -6.43
N ASP A 69 39.18 8.36 -5.14
CA ASP A 69 40.07 8.75 -4.05
C ASP A 69 41.28 7.81 -3.94
N ASP A 70 41.08 6.51 -4.14
CA ASP A 70 42.18 5.53 -4.21
C ASP A 70 43.16 5.85 -5.34
N TRP A 71 42.65 6.15 -6.55
CA TRP A 71 43.48 6.55 -7.65
C TRP A 71 44.25 7.85 -7.38
N MET A 72 43.61 8.82 -6.75
CA MET A 72 44.25 10.06 -6.34
C MET A 72 45.37 9.83 -5.32
N THR A 73 45.13 8.92 -4.35
CA THR A 73 46.16 8.55 -3.36
C THR A 73 47.37 7.88 -4.03
N LYS A 74 47.15 6.96 -4.98
CA LYS A 74 48.18 6.31 -5.75
C LYS A 74 48.96 7.32 -6.63
N ALA A 75 48.24 8.29 -7.23
CA ALA A 75 48.89 9.35 -8.01
C ALA A 75 49.79 10.23 -7.14
N ARG A 76 49.39 10.58 -5.92
CA ARG A 76 50.22 11.34 -4.95
C ARG A 76 51.50 10.56 -4.62
N LEU A 77 51.34 9.27 -4.28
CA LEU A 77 52.50 8.42 -3.96
C LEU A 77 53.49 8.30 -5.15
N ALA A 78 53.00 8.22 -6.39
CA ALA A 78 53.82 8.20 -7.58
C ALA A 78 54.59 9.53 -7.77
N ALA A 79 53.90 10.66 -7.56
CA ALA A 79 54.51 11.99 -7.61
C ALA A 79 55.62 12.18 -6.54
N GLU A 80 55.39 11.72 -5.33
CA GLU A 80 56.39 11.73 -4.23
C GLU A 80 57.67 10.95 -4.60
N LYS A 81 57.48 9.89 -5.42
CA LYS A 81 58.57 9.07 -5.95
C LYS A 81 59.17 9.58 -7.28
N SER A 82 58.81 10.79 -7.71
CA SER A 82 59.24 11.40 -8.98
C SER A 82 58.89 10.56 -10.20
N GLN A 83 57.79 9.77 -10.14
CA GLN A 83 57.25 8.97 -11.24
C GLN A 83 56.09 9.72 -11.93
N ASP A 84 56.44 10.81 -12.63
CA ASP A 84 55.45 11.76 -13.15
C ASP A 84 54.47 11.12 -14.15
N ASP A 85 54.95 10.20 -15.02
CA ASP A 85 54.09 9.51 -15.95
C ASP A 85 53.02 8.64 -15.25
N LEU A 86 53.43 7.93 -14.20
CA LEU A 86 52.52 7.10 -13.40
C LEU A 86 51.53 7.98 -12.61
N ALA A 87 51.98 9.13 -12.09
CA ALA A 87 51.15 10.10 -11.43
C ALA A 87 50.04 10.64 -12.36
N ARG A 88 50.42 10.98 -13.62
CA ARG A 88 49.44 11.42 -14.64
C ARG A 88 48.36 10.37 -14.90
N VAL A 89 48.73 9.12 -15.11
CA VAL A 89 47.78 8.00 -15.30
C VAL A 89 46.85 7.87 -14.09
N GLY A 90 47.37 7.97 -12.87
CA GLY A 90 46.57 7.92 -11.65
C GLY A 90 45.56 9.06 -11.56
N ILE A 91 45.97 10.29 -11.95
CA ILE A 91 45.06 11.47 -11.97
C ILE A 91 43.98 11.27 -13.03
N GLU A 92 44.32 10.81 -14.23
CA GLU A 92 43.33 10.53 -15.29
C GLU A 92 42.26 9.52 -14.83
N ARG A 93 42.69 8.41 -14.21
CA ARG A 93 41.78 7.41 -13.66
C ARG A 93 40.90 7.95 -12.54
N SER A 94 41.46 8.81 -11.69
CA SER A 94 40.69 9.51 -10.65
C SER A 94 39.62 10.41 -11.27
N LEU A 95 39.96 11.20 -12.29
CA LEU A 95 39.03 12.09 -12.98
C LEU A 95 37.91 11.33 -13.69
N GLU A 96 38.23 10.23 -14.37
CA GLU A 96 37.25 9.34 -15.00
C GLU A 96 36.25 8.80 -13.95
N SER A 97 36.77 8.29 -12.83
CA SER A 97 35.94 7.78 -11.75
C SER A 97 35.07 8.88 -11.12
N LYS A 98 35.58 10.08 -10.91
CA LYS A 98 34.80 11.25 -10.47
C LYS A 98 33.70 11.62 -11.44
N LYS A 99 33.97 11.61 -12.74
CA LYS A 99 32.94 11.87 -13.75
C LYS A 99 31.84 10.82 -13.71
N LEU A 100 32.21 9.55 -13.59
CA LEU A 100 31.25 8.46 -13.49
C LEU A 100 30.40 8.56 -12.20
N SER A 101 31.02 8.88 -11.05
CA SER A 101 30.29 9.10 -9.79
C SER A 101 29.29 10.25 -9.91
N ARG A 102 29.64 11.36 -10.56
CA ARG A 102 28.72 12.48 -10.83
C ARG A 102 27.53 12.05 -11.70
N ASN A 103 27.78 11.23 -12.72
CA ASN A 103 26.71 10.70 -13.56
C ASN A 103 25.74 9.82 -12.75
N PHE A 104 26.26 8.99 -11.85
CA PHE A 104 25.39 8.23 -10.93
C PHE A 104 24.60 9.15 -9.98
N GLN A 105 25.21 10.21 -9.45
CA GLN A 105 24.52 11.18 -8.61
C GLN A 105 23.35 11.86 -9.35
N GLN A 106 23.52 12.18 -10.63
CA GLN A 106 22.42 12.71 -11.45
C GLN A 106 21.29 11.66 -11.61
N GLN A 107 21.66 10.42 -11.94
CA GLN A 107 20.67 9.33 -12.06
C GLN A 107 19.95 9.07 -10.75
N ILE A 108 20.64 9.16 -9.62
CA ILE A 108 20.03 9.03 -8.27
C ILE A 108 18.97 10.12 -8.06
N ALA A 109 19.27 11.38 -8.41
CA ALA A 109 18.32 12.48 -8.27
C ALA A 109 17.05 12.25 -9.10
N ASP A 110 17.21 11.82 -10.35
CA ASP A 110 16.12 11.53 -11.27
C ASP A 110 15.27 10.32 -10.78
N GLN A 111 15.95 9.24 -10.39
CA GLN A 111 15.31 8.02 -9.87
C GLN A 111 14.56 8.27 -8.57
N LYS A 112 15.13 9.10 -7.67
CA LYS A 112 14.48 9.48 -6.41
C LYS A 112 13.18 10.24 -6.66
N ALA A 113 13.19 11.22 -7.56
CA ALA A 113 11.99 11.97 -7.93
C ALA A 113 10.90 11.05 -8.51
N GLN A 114 11.29 10.07 -9.32
CA GLN A 114 10.36 9.06 -9.85
C GLN A 114 9.82 8.14 -8.76
N ALA A 115 10.66 7.64 -7.85
CA ALA A 115 10.26 6.79 -6.74
C ALA A 115 9.28 7.51 -5.80
N ASP A 116 9.53 8.78 -5.47
CA ASP A 116 8.66 9.61 -4.64
C ASP A 116 7.30 9.84 -5.31
N THR A 117 7.28 10.07 -6.61
CA THR A 117 6.04 10.20 -7.40
C THR A 117 5.21 8.91 -7.37
N LEU A 118 5.87 7.76 -7.59
CA LEU A 118 5.23 6.44 -7.55
C LEU A 118 4.70 6.11 -6.14
N ARG A 119 5.45 6.45 -5.11
CA ARG A 119 5.04 6.26 -3.71
C ARG A 119 3.78 7.07 -3.38
N THR A 120 3.74 8.32 -3.77
CA THR A 120 2.58 9.19 -3.58
C THR A 120 1.36 8.66 -4.32
N ALA A 121 1.54 8.22 -5.57
CA ALA A 121 0.47 7.60 -6.36
C ALA A 121 -0.03 6.30 -5.72
N CYS A 122 0.86 5.47 -5.17
CA CYS A 122 0.52 4.25 -4.47
C CYS A 122 -0.35 4.52 -3.23
N LEU A 123 0.03 5.49 -2.39
CA LEU A 123 -0.74 5.88 -1.21
C LEU A 123 -2.15 6.40 -1.59
N SER A 124 -2.24 7.21 -2.65
CA SER A 124 -3.54 7.66 -3.16
C SER A 124 -4.40 6.50 -3.66
N LEU A 125 -3.80 5.51 -4.30
CA LEU A 125 -4.48 4.31 -4.79
C LEU A 125 -4.97 3.43 -3.63
N GLU A 126 -4.18 3.29 -2.56
CA GLU A 126 -4.57 2.59 -1.34
C GLU A 126 -5.81 3.22 -0.69
N GLY A 127 -5.81 4.54 -0.52
CA GLY A 127 -6.96 5.25 0.05
C GLY A 127 -8.23 5.03 -0.78
N LYS A 128 -8.11 5.11 -2.11
CA LYS A 128 -9.26 4.86 -3.02
C LYS A 128 -9.69 3.38 -3.06
N PHE A 129 -8.77 2.46 -2.88
CA PHE A 129 -9.11 1.04 -2.75
C PHE A 129 -9.95 0.78 -1.50
N VAL A 130 -9.56 1.33 -0.35
CA VAL A 130 -10.34 1.23 0.90
C VAL A 130 -11.74 1.83 0.71
N GLU A 131 -11.84 3.03 0.14
CA GLU A 131 -13.13 3.67 -0.15
C GLU A 131 -14.01 2.80 -1.08
N THR A 132 -13.41 2.25 -2.14
CA THR A 132 -14.11 1.39 -3.10
C THR A 132 -14.61 0.11 -2.45
N ARG A 133 -13.80 -0.50 -1.59
CA ARG A 133 -14.15 -1.70 -0.83
C ARG A 133 -15.32 -1.43 0.12
N THR A 134 -15.27 -0.36 0.87
CA THR A 134 -16.36 0.03 1.78
C THR A 134 -17.67 0.28 1.02
N LYS A 135 -17.60 0.97 -0.13
CA LYS A 135 -18.78 1.18 -0.98
C LYS A 135 -19.34 -0.14 -1.53
N ALA A 136 -18.47 -1.06 -1.95
CA ALA A 136 -18.90 -2.38 -2.44
C ALA A 136 -19.55 -3.21 -1.33
N GLU A 137 -19.01 -3.21 -0.12
CA GLU A 137 -19.58 -3.89 1.03
C GLU A 137 -20.96 -3.32 1.40
N LEU A 138 -21.12 -2.00 1.34
CA LEU A 138 -22.43 -1.35 1.55
C LEU A 138 -23.45 -1.75 0.47
N LEU A 139 -23.05 -1.76 -0.80
CA LEU A 139 -23.90 -2.19 -1.91
C LEU A 139 -24.31 -3.66 -1.76
N LEU A 140 -23.39 -4.54 -1.37
CA LEU A 140 -23.70 -5.94 -1.09
C LEU A 140 -24.72 -6.10 0.05
N ALA A 141 -24.54 -5.34 1.14
CA ALA A 141 -25.46 -5.37 2.27
C ALA A 141 -26.88 -4.89 1.87
N THR A 142 -26.97 -3.80 1.11
CA THR A 142 -28.25 -3.28 0.62
C THR A 142 -28.93 -4.24 -0.38
N HIS A 143 -28.16 -4.86 -1.26
CA HIS A 143 -28.69 -5.86 -2.19
C HIS A 143 -29.24 -7.09 -1.47
N ARG A 144 -28.52 -7.63 -0.48
CA ARG A 144 -28.98 -8.75 0.35
C ARG A 144 -30.26 -8.42 1.11
N ARG A 145 -30.35 -7.20 1.69
CA ARG A 145 -31.59 -6.74 2.36
C ARG A 145 -32.76 -6.67 1.37
N ALA A 146 -32.56 -6.07 0.21
CA ALA A 146 -33.59 -5.97 -0.82
C ALA A 146 -34.07 -7.36 -1.29
N LYS A 147 -33.16 -8.32 -1.48
CA LYS A 147 -33.51 -9.70 -1.83
C LYS A 147 -34.34 -10.38 -0.76
N VAL A 148 -33.96 -10.29 0.51
CA VAL A 148 -34.71 -10.88 1.64
C VAL A 148 -36.07 -10.23 1.77
N THR A 149 -36.16 -8.89 1.63
CA THR A 149 -37.46 -8.18 1.69
C THR A 149 -38.36 -8.57 0.51
N GLY A 150 -37.81 -8.72 -0.69
CA GLY A 150 -38.55 -9.16 -1.87
C GLY A 150 -39.04 -10.60 -1.78
N GLU A 151 -38.25 -11.52 -1.21
CA GLU A 151 -38.66 -12.90 -0.94
C GLU A 151 -39.73 -12.96 0.15
N ALA A 152 -39.62 -12.12 1.21
CA ALA A 152 -40.65 -11.99 2.25
C ALA A 152 -41.98 -11.48 1.67
N ALA A 153 -41.94 -10.45 0.82
CA ALA A 153 -43.15 -9.92 0.17
C ALA A 153 -43.81 -10.95 -0.77
N LYS A 154 -43.01 -11.72 -1.54
CA LYS A 154 -43.51 -12.81 -2.39
C LYS A 154 -44.15 -13.94 -1.55
N ALA A 155 -43.52 -14.30 -0.44
CA ALA A 155 -44.07 -15.28 0.50
C ALA A 155 -45.42 -14.79 1.10
N GLN A 156 -45.53 -13.51 1.42
CA GLN A 156 -46.76 -12.90 1.97
C GLN A 156 -47.89 -12.88 0.93
N LEU A 157 -47.61 -12.62 -0.35
CA LEU A 157 -48.59 -12.68 -1.45
C LEU A 157 -49.01 -14.11 -1.76
N GLY A 158 -48.13 -15.11 -1.61
CA GLY A 158 -48.45 -16.55 -1.76
C GLY A 158 -49.25 -17.14 -0.60
N LEU A 159 -49.41 -16.42 0.52
CA LEU A 159 -49.92 -16.87 1.80
C LEU A 159 -51.40 -16.45 2.09
N GLN A 160 -52.14 -15.97 1.10
CA GLN A 160 -53.61 -15.82 1.29
C GLN A 160 -54.35 -17.17 1.43
N GLY A 161 -53.62 -18.27 1.59
CA GLY A 161 -54.08 -19.63 1.91
C GLY A 161 -53.39 -20.20 3.15
N GLY A 162 -53.93 -20.02 4.27
CA GLY A 162 -54.14 -20.87 5.48
C GLY A 162 -52.97 -21.62 6.16
N ALA A 163 -51.66 -21.51 5.80
CA ALA A 163 -50.60 -22.31 6.46
C ALA A 163 -49.41 -21.50 7.04
N THR A 164 -49.63 -20.31 7.56
CA THR A 164 -48.58 -19.25 7.41
C THR A 164 -47.97 -18.68 8.66
N ALA A 165 -48.45 -18.87 9.86
CA ALA A 165 -47.87 -18.32 11.07
C ALA A 165 -46.45 -18.87 11.37
N ASN A 166 -46.24 -20.16 11.12
CA ASN A 166 -44.94 -20.82 11.40
C ASN A 166 -43.83 -20.54 10.37
N ALA A 167 -44.19 -20.12 9.14
CA ALA A 167 -43.19 -19.73 8.13
C ALA A 167 -42.73 -18.29 8.36
N TRP A 168 -43.59 -17.39 8.82
CA TRP A 168 -43.26 -16.02 9.17
C TRP A 168 -42.29 -15.93 10.36
N ASP A 169 -42.51 -16.71 11.42
CA ASP A 169 -41.64 -16.75 12.59
C ASP A 169 -40.22 -17.29 12.26
N ARG A 170 -40.14 -18.24 11.33
CA ARG A 170 -38.84 -18.73 10.87
C ARG A 170 -38.09 -17.70 10.00
N MET A 171 -38.81 -16.94 9.21
CA MET A 171 -38.26 -15.90 8.37
C MET A 171 -37.78 -14.69 9.19
N ASN A 172 -38.59 -14.26 10.15
CA ASN A 172 -38.28 -13.15 11.07
C ASN A 172 -37.02 -13.48 11.91
N ARG A 173 -36.89 -14.72 12.38
CA ARG A 173 -35.64 -15.19 13.04
C ARG A 173 -34.43 -15.18 12.14
N LYS A 174 -34.55 -15.51 10.85
CA LYS A 174 -33.45 -15.42 9.87
C LYS A 174 -33.04 -13.98 9.57
N VAL A 175 -34.00 -13.07 9.50
CA VAL A 175 -33.72 -11.62 9.32
C VAL A 175 -33.01 -11.06 10.55
N GLN A 176 -33.47 -11.37 11.76
CA GLN A 176 -32.82 -10.95 13.00
C GLN A 176 -31.42 -11.55 13.16
N GLN A 177 -31.19 -12.80 12.75
CA GLN A 177 -29.85 -13.41 12.72
C GLN A 177 -28.94 -12.74 11.69
N ALA A 178 -29.44 -12.38 10.51
CA ALA A 178 -28.65 -11.66 9.51
C ALA A 178 -28.32 -10.22 9.92
N GLU A 179 -29.25 -9.55 10.64
CA GLU A 179 -29.00 -8.23 11.22
C GLU A 179 -27.99 -8.28 12.38
N ALA A 180 -28.07 -9.29 13.26
CA ALA A 180 -27.11 -9.50 14.34
C ALA A 180 -25.69 -9.82 13.82
N LEU A 181 -25.57 -10.59 12.72
CA LEU A 181 -24.32 -10.85 12.04
C LEU A 181 -23.77 -9.60 11.32
N GLY A 182 -24.64 -8.75 10.78
CA GLY A 182 -24.27 -7.49 10.13
C GLY A 182 -23.81 -6.40 11.12
N GLN A 183 -24.33 -6.42 12.36
CA GLN A 183 -23.91 -5.50 13.42
C GLN A 183 -22.62 -5.94 14.13
N ALA A 184 -22.32 -7.24 14.14
CA ALA A 184 -21.10 -7.77 14.77
C ALA A 184 -19.79 -7.45 14.00
N THR A 185 -19.87 -7.14 12.71
CA THR A 185 -18.70 -6.84 11.89
C THR A 185 -18.07 -5.45 12.14
N PRO A 186 -18.85 -4.36 12.30
CA PRO A 186 -18.26 -3.05 12.63
C PRO A 186 -17.70 -2.95 14.04
N GLU A 187 -18.31 -3.67 15.03
CA GLU A 187 -17.80 -3.68 16.41
C GLU A 187 -16.42 -4.36 16.52
N ARG A 188 -16.17 -5.43 15.77
CA ARG A 188 -14.83 -6.07 15.74
C ARG A 188 -13.77 -5.19 15.07
N ALA A 189 -14.11 -4.45 14.02
CA ALA A 189 -13.19 -3.52 13.38
C ALA A 189 -12.86 -2.32 14.28
N GLY A 190 -13.82 -1.82 15.04
CA GLY A 190 -13.61 -0.76 16.03
C GLY A 190 -12.74 -1.21 17.19
N GLN A 191 -13.01 -2.40 17.75
CA GLN A 191 -12.22 -2.99 18.84
C GLN A 191 -10.77 -3.29 18.44
N ASP A 192 -10.51 -3.68 17.19
CA ASP A 192 -9.14 -3.90 16.70
C ASP A 192 -8.36 -2.58 16.60
N ILE A 193 -8.98 -1.50 16.20
CA ILE A 193 -8.36 -0.16 16.14
C ILE A 193 -8.09 0.37 17.55
N GLU A 194 -9.05 0.29 18.46
CA GLU A 194 -8.88 0.72 19.86
C GLU A 194 -7.81 -0.10 20.60
N SER A 195 -7.75 -1.42 20.37
CA SER A 195 -6.72 -2.28 20.94
C SER A 195 -5.30 -1.95 20.41
N ARG A 196 -5.19 -1.52 19.15
CA ARG A 196 -3.92 -1.08 18.55
C ARG A 196 -3.48 0.27 19.06
N PHE A 197 -4.39 1.21 19.30
CA PHE A 197 -4.07 2.48 19.95
C PHE A 197 -3.66 2.29 21.40
N ALA A 198 -4.36 1.45 22.15
CA ALA A 198 -3.98 1.10 23.52
C ALA A 198 -2.62 0.38 23.62
N ALA A 199 -2.23 -0.39 22.60
CA ALA A 199 -0.91 -0.99 22.52
C ALA A 199 0.19 0.06 22.22
N LEU A 200 -0.09 1.06 21.38
CA LEU A 200 0.80 2.19 21.11
C LEU A 200 1.03 3.07 22.35
N GLU A 201 -0.05 3.42 23.06
CA GLU A 201 0.04 4.19 24.30
C GLU A 201 0.87 3.48 25.38
N LYS A 202 0.76 2.14 25.49
CA LYS A 202 1.59 1.34 26.41
C LYS A 202 3.07 1.35 26.03
N VAL A 203 3.41 1.35 24.75
CA VAL A 203 4.81 1.43 24.28
C VAL A 203 5.41 2.79 24.65
N ASP A 204 4.69 3.87 24.41
CA ASP A 204 5.11 5.23 24.75
C ASP A 204 5.27 5.41 26.28
N GLU A 205 4.39 4.82 27.09
CA GLU A 205 4.48 4.86 28.56
C GLU A 205 5.69 4.06 29.07
N VAL A 206 5.98 2.90 28.48
CA VAL A 206 7.16 2.09 28.83
C VAL A 206 8.45 2.82 28.46
N ASP A 207 8.51 3.45 27.29
CA ASP A 207 9.68 4.21 26.84
C ASP A 207 9.92 5.45 27.71
N ARG A 208 8.85 6.13 28.15
CA ARG A 208 8.92 7.25 29.10
C ARG A 208 9.45 6.81 30.47
N LEU A 209 8.94 5.73 31.02
CA LEU A 209 9.40 5.16 32.29
C LEU A 209 10.85 4.67 32.21
N LEU A 210 11.25 4.13 31.06
CA LEU A 210 12.62 3.71 30.80
C LEU A 210 13.59 4.91 30.75
N ALA A 211 13.15 6.02 30.17
CA ALA A 211 13.90 7.28 30.15
C ALA A 211 14.08 7.85 31.58
N GLU A 212 13.02 7.89 32.40
CA GLU A 212 13.05 8.33 33.78
C GLU A 212 13.98 7.45 34.67
N LEU A 213 13.96 6.13 34.43
CA LEU A 213 14.87 5.20 35.14
C LEU A 213 16.33 5.39 34.75
N LYS A 214 16.62 5.76 33.49
CA LYS A 214 17.98 6.06 33.03
C LYS A 214 18.48 7.37 33.61
N GLU A 215 17.66 8.42 33.73
CA GLU A 215 18.04 9.69 34.36
C GLU A 215 18.32 9.55 35.84
N ARG A 216 17.57 8.75 36.59
CA ARG A 216 17.80 8.46 37.99
C ARG A 216 19.09 7.66 38.28
N ARG A 217 19.65 6.99 37.27
CA ARG A 217 20.91 6.22 37.40
C ARG A 217 22.17 7.06 37.14
N THR A 218 22.01 8.24 36.55
CA THR A 218 23.08 9.18 36.23
C THR A 218 23.18 10.36 37.22
N SER A 219 22.29 10.41 38.22
CA SER A 219 22.29 11.36 39.33
C SER A 219 22.70 10.68 40.63
#